data_ef643865fca0f5ff34d6c41f9619cf48
#
_entry.id   ef643865fca0f5ff34d6c41f9619cf48
#
_cell.length_a   1.000
_cell.length_b   1.000
_cell.length_c   1.000
_cell.angle_alpha   90.00
_cell.angle_beta   90.00
_cell.angle_gamma   90.00
#
_symmetry.space_group_name_H-M   'P 1'
#
loop_
_entity.id
_entity.type
_entity.pdbx_description
1 polymer ?
#
loop_
_entity_poly.entity_id
_entity_poly.type
_entity_poly.pdbx_seq_one_letter_code
_entity_poly.pdbx_strand_id
1 'polypeptide(L)'
;MITFEAVAKRYRNGREALGNVNLHLAPGEMAFLTGRSGAGKSTVLKLIALLERPTRGRVTVAGADTGKLPARRVPAFRRGIGVVFQDHRLLVDRPVFDNVALPLIVADSSLKEIDKRVRAALDQVGLRGSERVLPAELSVGEQQRVGIARAIVSRPPILIADEPTGNLDPQLASEVMALFRRLNEVGVTVLVATHDLQLVRESGLRSIVIENGRIGGAESDGALPIIEARR
;
A
#
# COMPACT_ATOMS: atom_id res chain seq x y z
N MET A 1 -8.30 -11.99 -4.32
CA MET A 1 -7.78 -10.81 -5.06
C MET A 1 -6.26 -10.86 -5.22
N ILE A 2 -5.53 -11.19 -4.16
CA ILE A 2 -4.07 -11.33 -4.16
C ILE A 2 -3.72 -12.71 -3.63
N THR A 3 -2.87 -13.47 -4.36
CA THR A 3 -2.46 -14.83 -3.95
C THR A 3 -0.96 -15.00 -4.16
N PHE A 4 -0.27 -15.51 -3.15
CA PHE A 4 1.12 -15.96 -3.19
C PHE A 4 1.14 -17.47 -2.98
N GLU A 5 1.81 -18.19 -3.86
CA GLU A 5 1.95 -19.65 -3.83
C GLU A 5 3.43 -20.00 -3.81
N ALA A 6 3.93 -20.47 -2.66
CA ALA A 6 5.32 -20.86 -2.42
C ALA A 6 6.34 -19.80 -2.89
N VAL A 7 6.07 -18.52 -2.63
CA VAL A 7 6.84 -17.40 -3.18
C VAL A 7 8.15 -17.23 -2.43
N ALA A 8 9.25 -17.17 -3.18
CA ALA A 8 10.55 -16.74 -2.69
C ALA A 8 11.07 -15.53 -3.46
N LYS A 9 11.76 -14.62 -2.78
CA LYS A 9 12.43 -13.48 -3.38
C LYS A 9 13.86 -13.36 -2.86
N ARG A 10 14.83 -13.50 -3.76
CA ARG A 10 16.24 -13.21 -3.53
C ARG A 10 16.65 -12.01 -4.37
N TYR A 11 17.27 -11.02 -3.76
CA TYR A 11 17.83 -9.86 -4.45
C TYR A 11 19.21 -10.17 -5.05
N ARG A 12 19.68 -9.34 -5.98
CA ARG A 12 20.98 -9.52 -6.67
C ARG A 12 22.18 -9.54 -5.71
N ASN A 13 22.08 -8.88 -4.56
CA ASN A 13 23.10 -8.88 -3.51
C ASN A 13 23.12 -10.18 -2.67
N GLY A 14 22.38 -11.22 -3.08
CA GLY A 14 22.31 -12.52 -2.40
C GLY A 14 21.31 -12.58 -1.24
N ARG A 15 20.76 -11.44 -0.77
CA ARG A 15 19.82 -11.42 0.35
C ARG A 15 18.50 -12.09 -0.06
N GLU A 16 18.10 -13.11 0.68
CA GLU A 16 16.78 -13.71 0.61
C GLU A 16 15.82 -12.90 1.48
N ALA A 17 14.87 -12.21 0.85
CA ALA A 17 13.91 -11.36 1.52
C ALA A 17 12.60 -12.08 1.81
N LEU A 18 12.25 -13.10 1.01
CA LEU A 18 11.09 -13.97 1.21
C LEU A 18 11.47 -15.41 0.91
N GLY A 19 11.03 -16.35 1.75
CA GLY A 19 11.27 -17.79 1.63
C GLY A 19 9.97 -18.57 1.82
N ASN A 20 9.43 -19.13 0.71
CA ASN A 20 8.23 -20.00 0.72
C ASN A 20 6.99 -19.34 1.33
N VAL A 21 6.68 -18.10 0.90
CA VAL A 21 5.52 -17.34 1.37
C VAL A 21 4.26 -17.82 0.68
N ASN A 22 3.23 -18.18 1.47
CA ASN A 22 1.86 -18.39 1.03
C ASN A 22 0.98 -17.32 1.66
N LEU A 23 0.17 -16.64 0.84
CA LEU A 23 -0.70 -15.55 1.26
C LEU A 23 -1.94 -15.54 0.38
N HIS A 24 -3.10 -15.36 0.98
CA HIS A 24 -4.33 -15.09 0.26
C HIS A 24 -5.03 -13.89 0.87
N LEU A 25 -5.43 -12.93 0.02
CA LEU A 25 -6.28 -11.80 0.35
C LEU A 25 -7.47 -11.79 -0.62
N ALA A 26 -8.68 -11.89 -0.08
CA ALA A 26 -9.90 -11.94 -0.86
C ALA A 26 -10.24 -10.58 -1.51
N PRO A 27 -11.07 -10.55 -2.57
CA PRO A 27 -11.62 -9.27 -3.07
C PRO A 27 -12.39 -8.53 -1.98
N GLY A 28 -12.17 -7.22 -1.83
CA GLY A 28 -12.82 -6.39 -0.80
C GLY A 28 -12.36 -6.67 0.63
N GLU A 29 -11.33 -7.48 0.84
CA GLU A 29 -10.76 -7.69 2.16
C GLU A 29 -9.82 -6.54 2.54
N MET A 30 -9.85 -6.13 3.82
CA MET A 30 -8.86 -5.26 4.43
C MET A 30 -8.08 -6.03 5.48
N ALA A 31 -6.75 -6.02 5.37
CA ALA A 31 -5.86 -6.72 6.30
C ALA A 31 -4.58 -5.94 6.57
N PHE A 32 -3.93 -6.26 7.69
CA PHE A 32 -2.59 -5.79 8.02
C PHE A 32 -1.53 -6.83 7.68
N LEU A 33 -0.38 -6.35 7.22
CA LEU A 33 0.86 -7.11 7.10
C LEU A 33 1.82 -6.62 8.17
N THR A 34 2.03 -7.40 9.22
CA THR A 34 2.82 -7.01 10.39
C THR A 34 4.15 -7.74 10.44
N GLY A 35 5.10 -7.20 11.19
CA GLY A 35 6.42 -7.79 11.39
C GLY A 35 7.49 -6.75 11.65
N ARG A 36 8.64 -7.19 12.18
CA ARG A 36 9.76 -6.30 12.48
C ARG A 36 10.30 -5.60 11.23
N SER A 37 11.05 -4.50 11.42
CA SER A 37 11.78 -3.88 10.31
C SER A 37 12.68 -4.91 9.62
N GLY A 38 12.68 -4.91 8.29
CA GLY A 38 13.45 -5.88 7.50
C GLY A 38 12.84 -7.29 7.38
N ALA A 39 11.68 -7.58 7.98
CA ALA A 39 11.06 -8.91 7.92
C ALA A 39 10.56 -9.33 6.53
N GLY A 40 10.41 -8.38 5.58
CA GLY A 40 9.96 -8.69 4.21
C GLY A 40 8.69 -7.96 3.79
N LYS A 41 8.03 -7.16 4.67
CA LYS A 41 6.78 -6.44 4.39
C LYS A 41 6.82 -5.65 3.07
N SER A 42 7.75 -4.72 2.95
CA SER A 42 7.90 -3.90 1.72
C SER A 42 8.23 -4.75 0.48
N THR A 43 8.87 -5.93 0.65
CA THR A 43 9.11 -6.86 -0.47
C THR A 43 7.78 -7.48 -0.94
N VAL A 44 6.89 -7.88 -0.04
CA VAL A 44 5.54 -8.35 -0.38
C VAL A 44 4.79 -7.27 -1.18
N LEU A 45 4.76 -6.02 -0.68
CA LEU A 45 4.10 -4.91 -1.38
C LEU A 45 4.72 -4.65 -2.77
N LYS A 46 6.06 -4.70 -2.90
CA LYS A 46 6.75 -4.55 -4.20
C LYS A 46 6.39 -5.63 -5.19
N LEU A 47 6.18 -6.88 -4.75
CA LEU A 47 5.73 -7.97 -5.60
C LEU A 47 4.28 -7.78 -6.06
N ILE A 48 3.39 -7.31 -5.17
CA ILE A 48 1.99 -6.99 -5.51
C ILE A 48 1.94 -5.87 -6.56
N ALA A 49 2.68 -4.77 -6.33
CA ALA A 49 2.76 -3.64 -7.27
C ALA A 49 3.57 -3.95 -8.54
N LEU A 50 4.12 -5.16 -8.68
CA LEU A 50 5.02 -5.57 -9.77
C LEU A 50 6.22 -4.60 -9.94
N LEU A 51 6.70 -3.99 -8.85
CA LEU A 51 7.97 -3.26 -8.78
C LEU A 51 9.14 -4.23 -8.75
N GLU A 52 8.88 -5.44 -8.26
CA GLU A 52 9.80 -6.58 -8.26
C GLU A 52 9.06 -7.82 -8.78
N ARG A 53 9.80 -8.83 -9.23
CA ARG A 53 9.27 -10.14 -9.60
C ARG A 53 9.73 -11.19 -8.61
N PRO A 54 8.93 -12.25 -8.35
CA PRO A 54 9.37 -13.36 -7.52
C PRO A 54 10.54 -14.08 -8.18
N THR A 55 11.43 -14.66 -7.37
CA THR A 55 12.51 -15.54 -7.84
C THR A 55 12.01 -16.96 -8.04
N ARG A 56 11.06 -17.40 -7.19
CA ARG A 56 10.36 -18.68 -7.27
C ARG A 56 8.91 -18.50 -6.81
N GLY A 57 8.06 -19.46 -7.15
CA GLY A 57 6.65 -19.44 -6.81
C GLY A 57 5.86 -18.55 -7.75
N ARG A 58 4.59 -18.32 -7.40
CA ARG A 58 3.65 -17.56 -8.21
C ARG A 58 3.00 -16.45 -7.38
N VAL A 59 2.92 -15.26 -7.94
CA VAL A 59 2.14 -14.15 -7.39
C VAL A 59 1.04 -13.80 -8.38
N THR A 60 -0.22 -13.95 -7.96
CA THR A 60 -1.39 -13.58 -8.73
C THR A 60 -2.07 -12.38 -8.10
N VAL A 61 -2.32 -11.33 -8.89
CA VAL A 61 -3.00 -10.11 -8.45
C VAL A 61 -4.08 -9.75 -9.45
N ALA A 62 -5.31 -9.59 -8.98
CA ALA A 62 -6.48 -9.34 -9.83
C ALA A 62 -6.59 -10.35 -11.02
N GLY A 63 -6.27 -11.63 -10.78
CA GLY A 63 -6.28 -12.68 -11.78
C GLY A 63 -5.06 -12.74 -12.70
N ALA A 64 -4.14 -11.77 -12.63
CA ALA A 64 -2.92 -11.74 -13.43
C ALA A 64 -1.72 -12.39 -12.72
N ASP A 65 -1.06 -13.36 -13.33
CA ASP A 65 0.23 -13.88 -12.87
C ASP A 65 1.32 -12.82 -13.12
N THR A 66 1.77 -12.15 -12.06
CA THR A 66 2.75 -11.05 -12.15
C THR A 66 4.13 -11.52 -12.64
N GLY A 67 4.48 -12.80 -12.38
CA GLY A 67 5.72 -13.40 -12.85
C GLY A 67 5.79 -13.50 -14.38
N LYS A 68 4.65 -13.74 -15.02
CA LYS A 68 4.52 -13.97 -16.48
C LYS A 68 4.02 -12.74 -17.24
N LEU A 69 3.64 -11.65 -16.57
CA LEU A 69 3.09 -10.48 -17.22
C LEU A 69 4.12 -9.83 -18.16
N PRO A 70 3.82 -9.71 -19.48
CA PRO A 70 4.74 -9.10 -20.44
C PRO A 70 4.93 -7.60 -20.14
N ALA A 71 6.13 -7.06 -20.40
CA ALA A 71 6.52 -5.69 -20.07
C ALA A 71 5.50 -4.63 -20.58
N ARG A 72 4.96 -4.83 -21.79
CA ARG A 72 3.95 -3.93 -22.39
C ARG A 72 2.64 -3.83 -21.60
N ARG A 73 2.29 -4.84 -20.79
CA ARG A 73 1.08 -4.84 -19.96
C ARG A 73 1.30 -4.31 -18.54
N VAL A 74 2.55 -4.16 -18.11
CA VAL A 74 2.89 -3.69 -16.75
C VAL A 74 2.30 -2.31 -16.44
N PRO A 75 2.35 -1.30 -17.34
CA PRO A 75 1.77 0.01 -17.04
C PRO A 75 0.25 -0.06 -16.80
N ALA A 76 -0.48 -0.82 -17.64
CA ALA A 76 -1.91 -1.01 -17.46
C ALA A 76 -2.26 -1.75 -16.16
N PHE A 77 -1.48 -2.76 -15.81
CA PHE A 77 -1.62 -3.49 -14.56
C PHE A 77 -1.42 -2.58 -13.33
N ARG A 78 -0.35 -1.76 -13.32
CA ARG A 78 -0.06 -0.85 -12.20
C ARG A 78 -1.12 0.22 -11.99
N ARG A 79 -1.85 0.64 -13.02
CA ARG A 79 -2.97 1.58 -12.89
C ARG A 79 -4.12 1.05 -12.04
N GLY A 80 -4.25 -0.27 -11.92
CA GLY A 80 -5.22 -0.93 -11.04
C GLY A 80 -4.79 -1.04 -9.57
N ILE A 81 -3.62 -0.49 -9.20
CA ILE A 81 -3.09 -0.61 -7.85
C ILE A 81 -2.70 0.77 -7.33
N GLY A 82 -3.37 1.25 -6.29
CA GLY A 82 -2.95 2.41 -5.53
C GLY A 82 -1.82 2.02 -4.57
N VAL A 83 -0.73 2.79 -4.57
CA VAL A 83 0.43 2.52 -3.71
C VAL A 83 0.74 3.74 -2.88
N VAL A 84 0.66 3.59 -1.55
CA VAL A 84 1.14 4.57 -0.58
C VAL A 84 2.54 4.15 -0.15
N PHE A 85 3.53 4.97 -0.45
CA PHE A 85 4.93 4.71 -0.11
C PHE A 85 5.31 5.34 1.23
N GLN A 86 6.19 4.70 1.97
CA GLN A 86 6.73 5.22 3.23
C GLN A 86 7.48 6.55 3.07
N ASP A 87 8.21 6.71 1.96
CA ASP A 87 9.02 7.89 1.61
C ASP A 87 8.26 8.92 0.74
N HIS A 88 6.94 8.86 0.71
CA HIS A 88 5.98 9.69 -0.03
C HIS A 88 6.22 9.77 -1.54
N ARG A 89 7.46 9.79 -2.02
CA ARG A 89 7.89 9.89 -3.43
C ARG A 89 7.19 11.01 -4.18
N LEU A 90 7.09 12.17 -3.57
CA LEU A 90 6.54 13.34 -4.22
C LEU A 90 7.54 13.96 -5.20
N LEU A 91 7.02 14.50 -6.29
CA LEU A 91 7.78 15.36 -7.20
C LEU A 91 7.95 16.71 -6.52
N VAL A 92 9.14 16.98 -5.99
CA VAL A 92 9.41 18.14 -5.14
C VAL A 92 9.35 19.48 -5.88
N ASP A 93 9.56 19.46 -7.19
CA ASP A 93 9.50 20.60 -8.11
C ASP A 93 8.11 20.82 -8.72
N ARG A 94 7.12 20.05 -8.31
CA ARG A 94 5.75 20.12 -8.83
C ARG A 94 4.77 20.38 -7.69
N PRO A 95 3.72 21.19 -7.94
CA PRO A 95 2.69 21.45 -6.92
C PRO A 95 1.93 20.18 -6.56
N VAL A 96 1.22 20.25 -5.43
CA VAL A 96 0.36 19.17 -4.91
C VAL A 96 -0.61 18.67 -5.97
N PHE A 97 -1.23 19.58 -6.74
CA PHE A 97 -2.15 19.20 -7.82
C PHE A 97 -1.49 18.24 -8.82
N ASP A 98 -0.31 18.58 -9.32
CA ASP A 98 0.41 17.77 -10.32
C ASP A 98 0.84 16.43 -9.75
N ASN A 99 1.26 16.39 -8.47
CA ASN A 99 1.59 15.15 -7.79
C ASN A 99 0.41 14.20 -7.74
N VAL A 100 -0.79 14.70 -7.40
CA VAL A 100 -2.01 13.88 -7.31
C VAL A 100 -2.56 13.56 -8.70
N ALA A 101 -2.41 14.46 -9.68
CA ALA A 101 -2.88 14.26 -11.06
C ALA A 101 -2.10 13.18 -11.83
N LEU A 102 -0.85 12.90 -11.44
CA LEU A 102 0.07 12.06 -12.20
C LEU A 102 -0.52 10.71 -12.67
N PRO A 103 -1.22 9.91 -11.84
CA PRO A 103 -1.81 8.66 -12.29
C PRO A 103 -2.89 8.85 -13.37
N LEU A 104 -3.63 9.95 -13.33
CA LEU A 104 -4.68 10.28 -14.31
C LEU A 104 -4.08 10.76 -15.62
N ILE A 105 -2.99 11.56 -15.56
CA ILE A 105 -2.23 11.99 -16.74
C ILE A 105 -1.66 10.77 -17.47
N VAL A 106 -1.04 9.85 -16.75
CA VAL A 106 -0.50 8.59 -17.32
C VAL A 106 -1.61 7.69 -17.89
N ALA A 107 -2.84 7.84 -17.40
CA ALA A 107 -4.00 7.12 -17.91
C ALA A 107 -4.70 7.83 -19.08
N ASP A 108 -4.15 8.95 -19.58
CA ASP A 108 -4.70 9.78 -20.67
C ASP A 108 -6.14 10.28 -20.38
N SER A 109 -6.40 10.66 -19.12
CA SER A 109 -7.68 11.23 -18.71
C SER A 109 -7.84 12.66 -19.21
N SER A 110 -9.08 13.09 -19.48
CA SER A 110 -9.36 14.47 -19.89
C SER A 110 -9.04 15.48 -18.78
N LEU A 111 -8.65 16.71 -19.15
CA LEU A 111 -8.32 17.77 -18.18
C LEU A 111 -9.47 18.05 -17.20
N LYS A 112 -10.71 18.01 -17.67
CA LYS A 112 -11.91 18.19 -16.84
C LYS A 112 -12.06 17.08 -15.79
N GLU A 113 -11.78 15.85 -16.17
CA GLU A 113 -11.84 14.71 -15.24
C GLU A 113 -10.68 14.76 -14.24
N ILE A 114 -9.49 15.16 -14.69
CA ILE A 114 -8.31 15.35 -13.82
C ILE A 114 -8.63 16.38 -12.74
N ASP A 115 -9.09 17.60 -13.11
CA ASP A 115 -9.39 18.66 -12.13
C ASP A 115 -10.43 18.18 -11.10
N LYS A 116 -11.52 17.56 -11.56
CA LYS A 116 -12.58 17.06 -10.68
C LYS A 116 -12.07 15.99 -9.69
N ARG A 117 -11.32 14.99 -10.18
CA ARG A 117 -10.84 13.89 -9.33
C ARG A 117 -9.75 14.30 -8.38
N VAL A 118 -8.82 15.15 -8.81
CA VAL A 118 -7.75 15.67 -7.96
C VAL A 118 -8.32 16.45 -6.79
N ARG A 119 -9.24 17.39 -7.03
CA ARG A 119 -9.90 18.16 -5.96
C ARG A 119 -10.66 17.25 -4.99
N ALA A 120 -11.40 16.29 -5.52
CA ALA A 120 -12.11 15.33 -4.68
C ALA A 120 -11.14 14.47 -3.82
N ALA A 121 -10.00 14.02 -4.38
CA ALA A 121 -9.03 13.26 -3.64
C ALA A 121 -8.33 14.11 -2.55
N LEU A 122 -8.02 15.37 -2.85
CA LEU A 122 -7.46 16.31 -1.86
C LEU A 122 -8.45 16.62 -0.74
N ASP A 123 -9.71 16.79 -1.06
CA ASP A 123 -10.77 16.99 -0.05
C ASP A 123 -10.90 15.79 0.90
N GLN A 124 -10.85 14.56 0.36
CA GLN A 124 -10.90 13.32 1.16
C GLN A 124 -9.77 13.18 2.17
N VAL A 125 -8.61 13.77 1.90
CA VAL A 125 -7.44 13.74 2.79
C VAL A 125 -7.27 15.04 3.60
N GLY A 126 -8.25 15.95 3.56
CA GLY A 126 -8.22 17.20 4.32
C GLY A 126 -7.18 18.22 3.81
N LEU A 127 -6.88 18.20 2.50
CA LEU A 127 -5.94 19.12 1.85
C LEU A 127 -6.60 20.01 0.80
N ARG A 128 -7.89 20.32 0.98
CA ARG A 128 -8.61 21.25 0.14
C ARG A 128 -7.96 22.64 0.19
N GLY A 129 -7.70 23.23 -0.98
CA GLY A 129 -7.04 24.54 -1.09
C GLY A 129 -5.52 24.50 -1.19
N SER A 130 -4.90 23.31 -1.03
CA SER A 130 -3.44 23.14 -1.13
C SER A 130 -2.94 22.82 -2.55
N GLU A 131 -3.80 22.94 -3.56
CA GLU A 131 -3.50 22.49 -4.93
C GLU A 131 -2.23 23.12 -5.51
N ARG A 132 -1.92 24.37 -5.16
CA ARG A 132 -0.78 25.15 -5.71
C ARG A 132 0.47 25.10 -4.84
N VAL A 133 0.38 24.54 -3.65
CA VAL A 133 1.48 24.46 -2.66
C VAL A 133 2.53 23.46 -3.16
N LEU A 134 3.81 23.74 -2.95
CA LEU A 134 4.89 22.81 -3.24
C LEU A 134 5.08 21.83 -2.07
N PRO A 135 5.53 20.60 -2.32
CA PRO A 135 5.78 19.62 -1.27
C PRO A 135 6.73 20.10 -0.17
N ALA A 136 7.71 20.96 -0.50
CA ALA A 136 8.65 21.51 0.47
C ALA A 136 8.01 22.47 1.48
N GLU A 137 6.84 23.02 1.19
CA GLU A 137 6.08 23.94 2.05
C GLU A 137 5.12 23.19 2.99
N LEU A 138 5.01 21.86 2.81
CA LEU A 138 4.12 21.00 3.59
C LEU A 138 4.86 20.33 4.75
N SER A 139 4.16 20.14 5.85
CA SER A 139 4.59 19.23 6.92
C SER A 139 4.70 17.78 6.41
N VAL A 140 5.46 16.95 7.11
CA VAL A 140 5.61 15.52 6.77
C VAL A 140 4.26 14.81 6.71
N GLY A 141 3.34 15.12 7.63
CA GLY A 141 1.99 14.56 7.65
C GLY A 141 1.14 14.99 6.45
N GLU A 142 1.27 16.24 5.99
CA GLU A 142 0.60 16.72 4.78
C GLU A 142 1.18 16.05 3.52
N GLN A 143 2.51 15.90 3.45
CA GLN A 143 3.15 15.15 2.35
C GLN A 143 2.65 13.71 2.27
N GLN A 144 2.48 13.04 3.43
CA GLN A 144 1.89 11.70 3.50
C GLN A 144 0.47 11.69 2.94
N ARG A 145 -0.36 12.67 3.32
CA ARG A 145 -1.73 12.79 2.81
C ARG A 145 -1.79 13.09 1.31
N VAL A 146 -0.86 13.86 0.76
CA VAL A 146 -0.69 14.02 -0.70
C VAL A 146 -0.38 12.68 -1.36
N GLY A 147 0.53 11.88 -0.78
CA GLY A 147 0.85 10.52 -1.25
C GLY A 147 -0.38 9.60 -1.26
N ILE A 148 -1.23 9.68 -0.23
CA ILE A 148 -2.50 8.94 -0.15
C ILE A 148 -3.47 9.43 -1.21
N ALA A 149 -3.68 10.76 -1.36
CA ALA A 149 -4.54 11.32 -2.40
C ALA A 149 -4.14 10.84 -3.80
N ARG A 150 -2.83 10.84 -4.11
CA ARG A 150 -2.29 10.31 -5.37
C ARG A 150 -2.59 8.82 -5.55
N ALA A 151 -2.52 8.03 -4.49
CA ALA A 151 -2.79 6.59 -4.57
C ALA A 151 -4.26 6.28 -4.86
N ILE A 152 -5.20 7.11 -4.38
CA ILE A 152 -6.65 6.85 -4.50
C ILE A 152 -7.32 7.59 -5.66
N VAL A 153 -6.67 8.58 -6.28
CA VAL A 153 -7.26 9.47 -7.31
C VAL A 153 -7.82 8.72 -8.52
N SER A 154 -7.17 7.61 -8.90
CA SER A 154 -7.62 6.73 -9.99
C SER A 154 -8.73 5.74 -9.59
N ARG A 155 -9.16 5.73 -8.31
CA ARG A 155 -10.11 4.76 -7.74
C ARG A 155 -9.69 3.32 -8.01
N PRO A 156 -8.50 2.91 -7.57
CA PRO A 156 -8.00 1.57 -7.84
C PRO A 156 -8.79 0.53 -7.05
N PRO A 157 -9.03 -0.68 -7.60
CA PRO A 157 -9.65 -1.79 -6.86
C PRO A 157 -8.75 -2.39 -5.77
N ILE A 158 -7.45 -2.08 -5.79
CA ILE A 158 -6.48 -2.52 -4.78
C ILE A 158 -5.71 -1.32 -4.27
N LEU A 159 -5.62 -1.18 -2.95
CA LEU A 159 -4.79 -0.20 -2.26
C LEU A 159 -3.77 -0.93 -1.39
N ILE A 160 -2.50 -0.65 -1.58
CA ILE A 160 -1.44 -1.14 -0.70
C ILE A 160 -0.71 0.05 -0.08
N ALA A 161 -0.41 -0.04 1.22
CA ALA A 161 0.24 1.04 1.95
C ALA A 161 1.42 0.50 2.78
N ASP A 162 2.58 1.15 2.66
CA ASP A 162 3.78 0.83 3.41
C ASP A 162 3.97 1.90 4.50
N GLU A 163 3.73 1.53 5.78
CA GLU A 163 3.83 2.38 6.97
C GLU A 163 3.07 3.73 6.82
N PRO A 164 1.78 3.72 6.44
CA PRO A 164 1.06 4.95 6.05
C PRO A 164 0.84 5.93 7.20
N THR A 165 1.00 5.49 8.45
CA THR A 165 0.74 6.27 9.66
C THR A 165 2.00 6.54 10.49
N GLY A 166 3.16 6.01 10.08
CA GLY A 166 4.39 6.02 10.87
C GLY A 166 4.96 7.41 11.20
N ASN A 167 4.59 8.44 10.46
CA ASN A 167 5.03 9.84 10.65
C ASN A 167 3.87 10.78 10.99
N LEU A 168 2.72 10.24 11.40
CA LEU A 168 1.52 11.01 11.75
C LEU A 168 1.31 11.00 13.25
N ASP A 169 0.72 12.09 13.77
CA ASP A 169 0.17 12.07 15.11
C ASP A 169 -1.04 11.10 15.20
N PRO A 170 -1.43 10.68 16.42
CA PRO A 170 -2.49 9.69 16.60
C PRO A 170 -3.84 10.07 15.98
N GLN A 171 -4.20 11.35 15.97
CA GLN A 171 -5.45 11.83 15.38
C GLN A 171 -5.43 11.66 13.86
N LEU A 172 -4.38 12.14 13.19
CA LEU A 172 -4.22 12.00 11.75
C LEU A 172 -4.08 10.54 11.33
N ALA A 173 -3.39 9.71 12.13
CA ALA A 173 -3.31 8.27 11.89
C ALA A 173 -4.69 7.62 11.88
N SER A 174 -5.55 7.98 12.84
CA SER A 174 -6.94 7.52 12.91
C SER A 174 -7.77 7.97 11.70
N GLU A 175 -7.62 9.22 11.27
CA GLU A 175 -8.31 9.77 10.08
C GLU A 175 -7.92 9.02 8.79
N VAL A 176 -6.62 8.72 8.61
CA VAL A 176 -6.12 7.92 7.48
C VAL A 176 -6.69 6.51 7.51
N MET A 177 -6.72 5.88 8.68
CA MET A 177 -7.30 4.53 8.80
C MET A 177 -8.81 4.53 8.56
N ALA A 178 -9.52 5.55 9.02
CA ALA A 178 -10.95 5.74 8.72
C ALA A 178 -11.19 5.93 7.21
N LEU A 179 -10.31 6.66 6.51
CA LEU A 179 -10.37 6.77 5.05
C LEU A 179 -10.18 5.40 4.38
N PHE A 180 -9.20 4.60 4.81
CA PHE A 180 -8.97 3.26 4.25
C PHE A 180 -10.16 2.32 4.49
N ARG A 181 -10.81 2.41 5.67
CA ARG A 181 -12.04 1.66 5.95
C ARG A 181 -13.18 2.06 5.00
N ARG A 182 -13.42 3.37 4.81
CA ARG A 182 -14.44 3.85 3.85
C ARG A 182 -14.19 3.37 2.42
N LEU A 183 -12.91 3.32 1.99
CA LEU A 183 -12.54 2.77 0.68
C LEU A 183 -12.81 1.25 0.62
N ASN A 184 -12.55 0.54 1.70
CA ASN A 184 -12.83 -0.89 1.80
C ASN A 184 -14.33 -1.19 1.78
N GLU A 185 -15.15 -0.40 2.48
CA GLU A 185 -16.63 -0.51 2.50
C GLU A 185 -17.24 -0.39 1.09
N VAL A 186 -16.61 0.34 0.18
CA VAL A 186 -17.03 0.42 -1.24
C VAL A 186 -16.34 -0.62 -2.12
N GLY A 187 -15.72 -1.66 -1.53
CA GLY A 187 -15.21 -2.83 -2.22
C GLY A 187 -13.73 -2.77 -2.61
N VAL A 188 -12.96 -1.75 -2.20
CA VAL A 188 -11.51 -1.72 -2.44
C VAL A 188 -10.82 -2.73 -1.53
N THR A 189 -9.95 -3.57 -2.10
CA THR A 189 -9.08 -4.47 -1.33
C THR A 189 -7.92 -3.68 -0.77
N VAL A 190 -7.70 -3.73 0.56
CA VAL A 190 -6.70 -2.89 1.25
C VAL A 190 -5.70 -3.76 2.00
N LEU A 191 -4.41 -3.57 1.75
CA LEU A 191 -3.33 -4.20 2.52
C LEU A 191 -2.41 -3.13 3.11
N VAL A 192 -2.35 -3.04 4.44
CA VAL A 192 -1.54 -2.07 5.17
C VAL A 192 -0.37 -2.77 5.83
N ALA A 193 0.85 -2.48 5.38
CA ALA A 193 2.05 -2.92 6.09
C ALA A 193 2.37 -1.94 7.22
N THR A 194 2.51 -2.45 8.44
CA THR A 194 2.87 -1.65 9.61
C THR A 194 3.60 -2.48 10.66
N HIS A 195 4.35 -1.81 11.53
CA HIS A 195 4.91 -2.38 12.74
C HIS A 195 4.18 -1.90 14.02
N ASP A 196 3.18 -1.04 13.87
CA ASP A 196 2.35 -0.55 14.97
C ASP A 196 1.31 -1.61 15.36
N LEU A 197 1.66 -2.41 16.37
CA LEU A 197 0.80 -3.47 16.89
C LEU A 197 -0.40 -2.94 17.68
N GLN A 198 -0.34 -1.71 18.21
CA GLN A 198 -1.47 -1.11 18.89
C GLN A 198 -2.58 -0.78 17.88
N LEU A 199 -2.22 -0.09 16.80
CA LEU A 199 -3.13 0.19 15.69
C LEU A 199 -3.80 -1.09 15.16
N VAL A 200 -3.02 -2.16 14.98
CA VAL A 200 -3.52 -3.45 14.51
C VAL A 200 -4.55 -4.05 15.48
N ARG A 201 -4.24 -4.09 16.79
CA ARG A 201 -5.17 -4.62 17.82
C ARG A 201 -6.48 -3.83 17.87
N GLU A 202 -6.39 -2.50 17.89
CA GLU A 202 -7.56 -1.61 17.97
C GLU A 202 -8.43 -1.71 16.72
N SER A 203 -7.86 -2.10 15.60
CA SER A 203 -8.58 -2.22 14.34
C SER A 203 -9.59 -3.36 14.28
N GLY A 204 -9.33 -4.47 14.99
CA GLY A 204 -10.09 -5.72 14.91
C GLY A 204 -9.99 -6.43 13.54
N LEU A 205 -9.07 -6.02 12.67
CA LEU A 205 -8.89 -6.59 11.33
C LEU A 205 -7.88 -7.75 11.34
N ARG A 206 -7.97 -8.61 10.33
CA ARG A 206 -7.01 -9.70 10.13
C ARG A 206 -5.58 -9.17 10.06
N SER A 207 -4.68 -9.82 10.78
CA SER A 207 -3.25 -9.55 10.78
C SER A 207 -2.47 -10.74 10.21
N ILE A 208 -1.65 -10.46 9.21
CA ILE A 208 -0.74 -11.41 8.57
C ILE A 208 0.66 -11.11 9.09
N VAL A 209 1.21 -12.02 9.90
CA VAL A 209 2.53 -11.82 10.52
C VAL A 209 3.62 -12.36 9.61
N ILE A 210 4.60 -11.50 9.25
CA ILE A 210 5.78 -11.92 8.51
C ILE A 210 7.03 -11.82 9.41
N GLU A 211 7.78 -12.91 9.49
CA GLU A 211 9.02 -13.01 10.27
C GLU A 211 10.10 -13.68 9.43
N ASN A 212 11.27 -13.05 9.33
CA ASN A 212 12.41 -13.57 8.58
C ASN A 212 12.06 -14.04 7.16
N GLY A 213 11.19 -13.27 6.48
CA GLY A 213 10.75 -13.57 5.12
C GLY A 213 9.75 -14.72 4.99
N ARG A 214 9.14 -15.17 6.08
CA ARG A 214 8.11 -16.23 6.09
C ARG A 214 6.85 -15.75 6.78
N ILE A 215 5.70 -16.21 6.34
CA ILE A 215 4.45 -15.98 7.06
C ILE A 215 4.32 -17.05 8.11
N GLY A 216 4.21 -16.65 9.38
CA GLY A 216 3.98 -17.54 10.50
C GLY A 216 2.61 -18.22 10.39
N GLY A 217 2.53 -19.52 10.73
CA GLY A 217 1.32 -20.32 10.64
C GLY A 217 0.32 -20.11 11.78
N ALA A 218 0.04 -18.86 12.15
CA ALA A 218 -1.12 -18.53 12.99
C ALA A 218 -1.88 -17.41 12.26
N GLU A 219 -2.83 -17.80 11.44
CA GLU A 219 -3.94 -16.92 11.08
C GLU A 219 -4.72 -16.67 12.36
N SER A 220 -4.41 -15.58 13.06
CA SER A 220 -5.21 -15.21 14.23
C SER A 220 -6.41 -14.41 13.73
N ASP A 221 -7.58 -15.03 13.70
CA ASP A 221 -8.83 -14.32 13.85
C ASP A 221 -8.75 -13.53 15.17
N GLY A 222 -8.31 -12.28 15.11
CA GLY A 222 -8.38 -11.32 16.21
C GLY A 222 -7.47 -11.54 17.44
N ALA A 223 -6.70 -12.63 17.54
CA ALA A 223 -5.78 -12.87 18.66
C ALA A 223 -4.33 -12.95 18.17
N LEU A 224 -3.51 -11.95 18.50
CA LEU A 224 -2.06 -11.99 18.28
C LEU A 224 -1.41 -13.04 19.18
N PRO A 225 -0.43 -13.83 18.70
CA PRO A 225 0.37 -14.67 19.59
C PRO A 225 1.11 -13.79 20.60
N ILE A 226 1.01 -14.17 21.88
CA ILE A 226 1.76 -13.54 22.97
C ILE A 226 3.24 -13.83 22.70
N ILE A 227 3.99 -12.83 22.27
CA ILE A 227 5.46 -12.93 22.19
C ILE A 227 5.97 -12.77 23.61
N GLU A 228 6.21 -13.90 24.31
CA GLU A 228 6.98 -13.89 25.54
C GLU A 228 8.39 -13.34 25.22
N ALA A 229 8.72 -12.21 25.83
CA ALA A 229 10.08 -11.68 25.83
C ALA A 229 10.99 -12.68 26.56
N ARG A 230 11.75 -13.48 25.83
CA ARG A 230 12.87 -14.21 26.41
C ARG A 230 13.91 -13.19 26.89
N ARG A 231 14.10 -13.18 28.20
CA ARG A 231 15.17 -12.48 28.94
C ARG A 231 16.54 -12.98 28.49
#